data_9fed166b47fcaf087d3ffab057815e0c
#
_entry.id   9fed166b47fcaf087d3ffab057815e0c
#
_cell.length_a   1.000
_cell.length_b   1.000
_cell.length_c   1.000
_cell.angle_alpha   90.00
_cell.angle_beta   90.00
_cell.angle_gamma   90.00
#
_symmetry.space_group_name_H-M   'P 1'
#
loop_
_entity.id
_entity.type
_entity.pdbx_description
1 polymer ?
#
loop_
_entity_poly.entity_id
_entity_poly.type
_entity_poly.pdbx_seq_one_letter_code
_entity_poly.pdbx_strand_id
1 'polypeptide(L)'
;MNILIVDDEREIADVVELYLQNDQYNVFKFYTGQDALKCINEKKIDLAILDIMLPDIDGFQILKKIREKYTFPVIMLTAKTEYIDKITGLTLGADDYIPKPFNPLELVARVKAQLRRYTQYNEGAKDVGDVIDFGGMFLNKNSHECVYNEVSLTLTPIEFDILWLLCENRGKVISSEELFEKVWNEKYYKNSNNTVMVHIRHLREKLSAPT
;
A
#
# COMPACT_ATOMS: atom_id res chain seq x y z
N MET A 1 -0.52 10.42 -13.41
CA MET A 1 -1.07 9.51 -12.40
C MET A 1 -2.11 10.21 -11.58
N ASN A 2 -3.13 9.50 -11.14
CA ASN A 2 -4.27 10.03 -10.42
C ASN A 2 -4.13 9.70 -8.93
N ILE A 3 -4.05 10.73 -8.10
CA ILE A 3 -3.95 10.58 -6.64
C ILE A 3 -5.25 11.07 -6.01
N LEU A 4 -5.81 10.25 -5.13
CA LEU A 4 -6.96 10.61 -4.31
C LEU A 4 -6.46 11.12 -2.95
N ILE A 5 -6.99 12.25 -2.50
CA ILE A 5 -6.78 12.79 -1.14
C ILE A 5 -8.14 12.86 -0.45
N VAL A 6 -8.24 12.32 0.76
CA VAL A 6 -9.42 12.41 1.61
C VAL A 6 -9.00 12.84 3.00
N ASP A 7 -9.31 14.09 3.35
CA ASP A 7 -8.97 14.69 4.64
C ASP A 7 -9.98 15.83 4.91
N ASP A 8 -10.62 15.85 6.06
CA ASP A 8 -11.60 16.90 6.41
C ASP A 8 -10.93 18.22 6.79
N GLU A 9 -9.64 18.18 7.16
CA GLU A 9 -8.83 19.36 7.39
C GLU A 9 -8.39 19.99 6.05
N ARG A 10 -9.15 20.99 5.58
CA ARG A 10 -8.92 21.63 4.27
C ARG A 10 -7.50 22.14 4.08
N GLU A 11 -6.92 22.74 5.11
CA GLU A 11 -5.56 23.29 5.06
C GLU A 11 -4.53 22.20 4.77
N ILE A 12 -4.68 21.03 5.38
CA ILE A 12 -3.80 19.87 5.14
C ILE A 12 -3.99 19.37 3.71
N ALA A 13 -5.24 19.14 3.30
CA ALA A 13 -5.55 18.66 1.95
C ALA A 13 -5.05 19.63 0.86
N ASP A 14 -5.18 20.95 1.07
CA ASP A 14 -4.73 21.99 0.14
C ASP A 14 -3.19 22.00 0.01
N VAL A 15 -2.47 21.90 1.13
CA VAL A 15 -1.01 21.83 1.13
C VAL A 15 -0.52 20.57 0.41
N VAL A 16 -1.10 19.42 0.72
CA VAL A 16 -0.74 18.15 0.07
C VAL A 16 -1.01 18.21 -1.43
N GLU A 17 -2.17 18.71 -1.84
CA GLU A 17 -2.52 18.91 -3.26
C GLU A 17 -1.48 19.78 -3.98
N LEU A 18 -1.11 20.94 -3.39
CA LEU A 18 -0.13 21.85 -3.99
C LEU A 18 1.20 21.16 -4.27
N TYR A 19 1.72 20.40 -3.30
CA TYR A 19 2.99 19.70 -3.47
C TYR A 19 2.91 18.58 -4.51
N LEU A 20 1.80 17.84 -4.57
CA LEU A 20 1.60 16.78 -5.55
C LEU A 20 1.39 17.32 -6.96
N GLN A 21 0.68 18.44 -7.11
CA GLN A 21 0.51 19.10 -8.41
C GLN A 21 1.84 19.65 -8.96
N ASN A 22 2.75 20.15 -8.12
CA ASN A 22 4.08 20.55 -8.52
C ASN A 22 4.89 19.39 -9.13
N ASP A 23 4.62 18.16 -8.73
CA ASP A 23 5.19 16.94 -9.30
C ASP A 23 4.35 16.36 -10.46
N GLN A 24 3.42 17.16 -11.03
CA GLN A 24 2.59 16.84 -12.19
C GLN A 24 1.60 15.67 -11.99
N TYR A 25 1.21 15.39 -10.74
CA TYR A 25 0.15 14.45 -10.45
C TYR A 25 -1.22 15.11 -10.64
N ASN A 26 -2.20 14.34 -11.12
CA ASN A 26 -3.60 14.74 -11.13
C ASN A 26 -4.22 14.38 -9.78
N VAL A 27 -4.73 15.37 -9.07
CA VAL A 27 -5.24 15.20 -7.70
C VAL A 27 -6.74 15.30 -7.67
N PHE A 28 -7.41 14.32 -7.07
CA PHE A 28 -8.81 14.32 -6.70
C PHE A 28 -8.91 14.49 -5.19
N LYS A 29 -9.44 15.64 -4.74
CA LYS A 29 -9.50 16.01 -3.33
C LYS A 29 -10.94 15.99 -2.82
N PHE A 30 -11.16 15.33 -1.69
CA PHE A 30 -12.44 15.22 -1.00
C PHE A 30 -12.29 15.43 0.49
N TYR A 31 -13.36 15.89 1.12
CA TYR A 31 -13.43 16.17 2.56
C TYR A 31 -14.36 15.21 3.28
N THR A 32 -14.97 14.28 2.54
CA THR A 32 -15.86 13.24 3.05
C THR A 32 -15.54 11.90 2.41
N GLY A 33 -15.72 10.83 3.18
CA GLY A 33 -15.48 9.49 2.69
C GLY A 33 -16.48 9.04 1.63
N GLN A 34 -17.74 9.51 1.72
CA GLN A 34 -18.77 9.15 0.74
C GLN A 34 -18.45 9.67 -0.67
N ASP A 35 -17.98 10.91 -0.79
CA ASP A 35 -17.64 11.50 -2.07
C ASP A 35 -16.38 10.86 -2.64
N ALA A 36 -15.42 10.52 -1.79
CA ALA A 36 -14.23 9.76 -2.18
C ALA A 36 -14.59 8.39 -2.75
N LEU A 37 -15.49 7.65 -2.13
CA LEU A 37 -15.95 6.34 -2.61
C LEU A 37 -16.67 6.42 -3.96
N LYS A 38 -17.44 7.49 -4.22
CA LYS A 38 -18.03 7.74 -5.55
C LYS A 38 -16.92 7.93 -6.60
N CYS A 39 -15.93 8.78 -6.30
CA CYS A 39 -14.81 9.03 -7.19
C CYS A 39 -14.04 7.75 -7.52
N ILE A 40 -13.76 6.89 -6.54
CA ILE A 40 -13.04 5.61 -6.73
C ILE A 40 -13.81 4.68 -7.69
N ASN A 41 -15.13 4.70 -7.67
CA ASN A 41 -15.94 3.88 -8.59
C ASN A 41 -16.00 4.45 -10.02
N GLU A 42 -15.79 5.75 -10.20
CA GLU A 42 -15.94 6.45 -11.48
C GLU A 42 -14.60 6.74 -12.16
N LYS A 43 -13.53 6.85 -11.42
CA LYS A 43 -12.22 7.25 -11.92
C LYS A 43 -11.17 6.19 -11.62
N LYS A 44 -10.21 6.06 -12.53
CA LYS A 44 -9.01 5.27 -12.25
C LYS A 44 -8.16 6.03 -11.24
N ILE A 45 -7.93 5.42 -10.08
CA ILE A 45 -7.03 5.91 -9.04
C ILE A 45 -5.75 5.07 -9.04
N ASP A 46 -4.60 5.72 -8.93
CA ASP A 46 -3.30 5.06 -8.91
C ASP A 46 -2.69 5.04 -7.49
N LEU A 47 -3.15 5.92 -6.58
CA LEU A 47 -2.80 5.94 -5.16
C LEU A 47 -3.85 6.73 -4.37
N ALA A 48 -4.14 6.31 -3.13
CA ALA A 48 -4.98 7.08 -2.22
C ALA A 48 -4.21 7.50 -0.96
N ILE A 49 -4.49 8.71 -0.48
CA ILE A 49 -4.08 9.25 0.80
C ILE A 49 -5.36 9.47 1.60
N LEU A 50 -5.52 8.77 2.72
CA LEU A 50 -6.74 8.75 3.51
C LEU A 50 -6.48 9.19 4.94
N ASP A 51 -7.20 10.19 5.42
CA ASP A 51 -7.29 10.41 6.86
C ASP A 51 -8.14 9.31 7.52
N ILE A 52 -7.75 8.91 8.71
CA ILE A 52 -8.53 7.97 9.53
C ILE A 52 -9.79 8.67 10.07
N MET A 53 -9.65 9.88 10.57
CA MET A 53 -10.70 10.62 11.27
C MET A 53 -11.51 11.47 10.29
N LEU A 54 -12.49 10.91 9.60
CA LEU A 54 -13.39 11.63 8.71
C LEU A 54 -14.79 11.79 9.36
N PRO A 55 -15.53 12.83 9.02
CA PRO A 55 -16.80 13.16 9.70
C PRO A 55 -17.95 12.21 9.40
N ASP A 56 -17.88 11.44 8.32
CA ASP A 56 -19.00 10.61 7.83
C ASP A 56 -18.69 9.11 7.84
N ILE A 57 -17.53 8.72 7.33
CA ILE A 57 -17.09 7.33 7.25
C ILE A 57 -15.63 7.25 7.69
N ASP A 58 -15.31 6.42 8.64
CA ASP A 58 -13.97 6.13 9.10
C ASP A 58 -13.05 5.71 7.91
N GLY A 59 -11.84 6.27 7.85
CA GLY A 59 -10.86 5.98 6.80
C GLY A 59 -10.52 4.50 6.67
N PHE A 60 -10.60 3.73 7.76
CA PHE A 60 -10.44 2.28 7.72
C PHE A 60 -11.57 1.56 6.98
N GLN A 61 -12.79 2.06 7.09
CA GLN A 61 -13.91 1.51 6.33
C GLN A 61 -13.77 1.79 4.84
N ILE A 62 -13.22 2.97 4.49
CA ILE A 62 -12.90 3.30 3.09
C ILE A 62 -11.80 2.35 2.57
N LEU A 63 -10.73 2.17 3.33
CA LEU A 63 -9.64 1.24 3.00
C LEU A 63 -10.18 -0.18 2.78
N LYS A 64 -11.01 -0.70 3.67
CA LYS A 64 -11.63 -2.01 3.51
C LYS A 64 -12.40 -2.13 2.18
N LYS A 65 -13.24 -1.14 1.85
CA LYS A 65 -13.98 -1.11 0.58
C LYS A 65 -13.05 -1.03 -0.64
N ILE A 66 -11.93 -0.29 -0.54
CA ILE A 66 -10.91 -0.27 -1.59
C ILE A 66 -10.34 -1.68 -1.78
N ARG A 67 -9.96 -2.35 -0.71
CA ARG A 67 -9.33 -3.68 -0.77
C ARG A 67 -10.26 -4.80 -1.23
N GLU A 68 -11.57 -4.61 -1.21
CA GLU A 68 -12.52 -5.54 -1.82
C GLU A 68 -12.39 -5.61 -3.35
N LYS A 69 -11.88 -4.55 -4.00
CA LYS A 69 -11.88 -4.43 -5.48
C LYS A 69 -10.56 -3.99 -6.07
N TYR A 70 -9.70 -3.31 -5.30
CA TYR A 70 -8.54 -2.61 -5.84
C TYR A 70 -7.28 -2.90 -5.02
N THR A 71 -6.14 -2.87 -5.71
CA THR A 71 -4.81 -3.12 -5.13
C THR A 71 -3.88 -1.90 -5.21
N PHE A 72 -4.36 -0.77 -5.71
CA PHE A 72 -3.53 0.44 -5.73
C PHE A 72 -3.09 0.83 -4.30
N PRO A 73 -1.89 1.42 -4.15
CA PRO A 73 -1.34 1.75 -2.85
C PRO A 73 -2.19 2.78 -2.09
N VAL A 74 -2.29 2.56 -0.78
CA VAL A 74 -3.02 3.45 0.15
C VAL A 74 -2.09 3.86 1.29
N ILE A 75 -1.94 5.17 1.47
CA ILE A 75 -1.23 5.79 2.59
C ILE A 75 -2.27 6.32 3.56
N MET A 76 -2.20 5.90 4.82
CA MET A 76 -3.09 6.42 5.86
C MET A 76 -2.44 7.58 6.61
N LEU A 77 -3.18 8.66 6.83
CA LEU A 77 -2.81 9.75 7.74
C LEU A 77 -3.45 9.49 9.10
N THR A 78 -2.68 9.63 10.18
CA THR A 78 -3.16 9.29 11.53
C THR A 78 -2.75 10.34 12.56
N ALA A 79 -3.63 10.67 13.50
CA ALA A 79 -3.25 11.44 14.67
C ALA A 79 -2.30 10.62 15.55
N LYS A 80 -1.25 11.25 16.06
CA LYS A 80 -0.08 10.64 16.72
C LYS A 80 -0.36 9.76 17.95
N THR A 81 -1.59 9.70 18.43
CA THR A 81 -1.93 9.20 19.77
C THR A 81 -2.43 7.77 19.84
N GLU A 82 -2.74 7.09 18.74
CA GLU A 82 -3.34 5.77 18.83
C GLU A 82 -2.49 4.69 18.14
N TYR A 83 -1.66 4.05 18.98
CA TYR A 83 -0.92 2.83 18.62
C TYR A 83 -1.86 1.72 18.09
N ILE A 84 -3.10 1.74 18.54
CA ILE A 84 -4.17 0.82 18.13
C ILE A 84 -4.58 1.07 16.68
N ASP A 85 -4.62 2.32 16.22
CA ASP A 85 -5.01 2.67 14.85
C ASP A 85 -4.01 2.17 13.82
N LYS A 86 -2.72 2.23 14.14
CA LYS A 86 -1.67 1.67 13.26
C LYS A 86 -1.80 0.16 13.09
N ILE A 87 -2.10 -0.56 14.17
CA ILE A 87 -2.28 -2.01 14.12
C ILE A 87 -3.56 -2.36 13.35
N THR A 88 -4.64 -1.65 13.62
CA THR A 88 -5.93 -1.89 12.96
C THR A 88 -5.86 -1.62 11.46
N GLY A 89 -5.27 -0.53 11.06
CA GLY A 89 -5.22 -0.17 9.65
C GLY A 89 -4.22 -0.99 8.85
N LEU A 90 -3.09 -1.37 9.43
CA LEU A 90 -2.18 -2.35 8.82
C LEU A 90 -2.89 -3.69 8.66
N THR A 91 -3.69 -4.11 9.65
CA THR A 91 -4.56 -5.30 9.57
C THR A 91 -5.59 -5.19 8.44
N LEU A 92 -5.92 -3.99 7.97
CA LEU A 92 -6.85 -3.74 6.87
C LEU A 92 -6.17 -3.57 5.50
N GLY A 93 -4.84 -3.64 5.43
CA GLY A 93 -4.08 -3.66 4.17
C GLY A 93 -3.66 -2.29 3.64
N ALA A 94 -3.40 -1.31 4.51
CA ALA A 94 -2.71 -0.08 4.11
C ALA A 94 -1.24 -0.36 3.79
N ASP A 95 -0.69 0.34 2.81
CA ASP A 95 0.70 0.16 2.37
C ASP A 95 1.68 1.02 3.18
N ASP A 96 1.21 2.15 3.73
CA ASP A 96 2.03 3.03 4.56
C ASP A 96 1.18 3.85 5.54
N TYR A 97 1.84 4.40 6.59
CA TYR A 97 1.23 5.23 7.64
C TYR A 97 2.10 6.45 7.93
N ILE A 98 1.46 7.62 7.92
CA ILE A 98 2.11 8.89 8.23
C ILE A 98 1.41 9.56 9.41
N PRO A 99 2.08 9.75 10.54
CA PRO A 99 1.49 10.44 11.69
C PRO A 99 1.36 11.95 11.42
N LYS A 100 0.22 12.53 11.77
CA LYS A 100 0.05 13.99 11.86
C LYS A 100 0.66 14.52 13.18
N PRO A 101 1.35 15.69 13.18
CA PRO A 101 1.70 16.50 12.01
C PRO A 101 2.88 15.90 11.23
N PHE A 102 2.84 16.00 9.92
CA PHE A 102 3.87 15.49 9.02
C PHE A 102 4.52 16.61 8.20
N ASN A 103 5.70 16.33 7.67
CA ASN A 103 6.32 17.19 6.68
C ASN A 103 5.74 16.87 5.29
N PRO A 104 5.18 17.86 4.54
CA PRO A 104 4.65 17.62 3.20
C PRO A 104 5.66 17.00 2.23
N LEU A 105 6.95 17.35 2.33
CA LEU A 105 8.00 16.76 1.51
C LEU A 105 8.21 15.26 1.82
N GLU A 106 8.05 14.85 3.09
CA GLU A 106 8.11 13.44 3.47
C GLU A 106 6.95 12.68 2.84
N LEU A 107 5.73 13.21 2.94
CA LEU A 107 4.55 12.61 2.31
C LEU A 107 4.75 12.43 0.80
N VAL A 108 5.21 13.46 0.10
CA VAL A 108 5.48 13.39 -1.34
C VAL A 108 6.55 12.34 -1.67
N ALA A 109 7.61 12.24 -0.88
CA ALA A 109 8.63 11.22 -1.08
C ALA A 109 8.06 9.80 -0.95
N ARG A 110 7.18 9.57 0.03
CA ARG A 110 6.48 8.29 0.23
C ARG A 110 5.50 8.00 -0.91
N VAL A 111 4.73 8.98 -1.35
CA VAL A 111 3.86 8.86 -2.54
C VAL A 111 4.66 8.44 -3.77
N LYS A 112 5.80 9.11 -4.04
CA LYS A 112 6.69 8.75 -5.15
C LYS A 112 7.22 7.32 -5.02
N ALA A 113 7.61 6.91 -3.84
CA ALA A 113 8.09 5.55 -3.58
C ALA A 113 7.01 4.50 -3.85
N GLN A 114 5.78 4.73 -3.36
CA GLN A 114 4.65 3.83 -3.59
C GLN A 114 4.23 3.78 -5.06
N LEU A 115 4.13 4.94 -5.72
CA LEU A 115 3.79 4.99 -7.14
C LEU A 115 4.88 4.34 -8.02
N ARG A 116 6.17 4.55 -7.73
CA ARG A 116 7.25 3.90 -8.47
C ARG A 116 7.14 2.39 -8.39
N ARG A 117 6.86 1.82 -7.22
CA ARG A 117 6.56 0.39 -7.07
C ARG A 117 5.38 0.01 -7.95
N TYR A 118 4.25 0.68 -7.78
CA TYR A 118 3.01 0.37 -8.49
C TYR A 118 3.13 0.48 -10.02
N THR A 119 3.98 1.39 -10.56
CA THR A 119 4.17 1.56 -12.00
C THR A 119 5.21 0.63 -12.58
N GLN A 120 6.30 0.36 -11.87
CA GLN A 120 7.25 -0.67 -12.30
C GLN A 120 6.55 -2.02 -12.51
N TYR A 121 5.41 -2.20 -11.84
CA TYR A 121 4.55 -3.37 -11.92
C TYR A 121 3.65 -3.42 -13.16
N ASN A 122 3.28 -2.26 -13.71
CA ASN A 122 2.36 -2.17 -14.86
C ASN A 122 3.07 -2.03 -16.23
N GLU A 123 4.36 -1.69 -16.23
CA GLU A 123 5.16 -1.57 -17.46
C GLU A 123 6.06 -2.79 -17.60
N GLY A 124 5.53 -3.86 -18.20
CA GLY A 124 6.22 -5.12 -18.38
C GLY A 124 7.58 -4.98 -19.06
N ALA A 125 8.66 -5.00 -18.28
CA ALA A 125 10.01 -5.18 -18.78
C ALA A 125 10.26 -6.66 -19.06
N LYS A 126 10.78 -6.94 -20.26
CA LYS A 126 11.12 -8.30 -20.71
C LYS A 126 12.53 -8.65 -20.20
N ASP A 127 12.63 -9.21 -19.00
CA ASP A 127 13.87 -9.88 -18.60
C ASP A 127 13.56 -11.26 -18.00
N VAL A 128 14.28 -12.25 -18.50
CA VAL A 128 14.08 -13.69 -18.22
C VAL A 128 14.50 -14.09 -16.79
N GLY A 129 15.00 -13.14 -15.98
CA GLY A 129 15.47 -13.37 -14.60
C GLY A 129 14.46 -13.11 -13.49
N ASP A 130 13.27 -12.58 -13.83
CA ASP A 130 12.31 -12.09 -12.85
C ASP A 130 11.09 -13.02 -12.67
N VAL A 131 11.30 -14.32 -12.80
CA VAL A 131 10.28 -15.35 -12.57
C VAL A 131 10.76 -16.33 -11.51
N ILE A 132 9.90 -16.58 -10.54
CA ILE A 132 10.08 -17.65 -9.54
C ILE A 132 8.98 -18.68 -9.77
N ASP A 133 9.39 -19.92 -10.04
CA ASP A 133 8.48 -21.06 -10.22
C ASP A 133 8.98 -22.25 -9.40
N PHE A 134 8.29 -22.55 -8.32
CA PHE A 134 8.57 -23.72 -7.49
C PHE A 134 7.41 -24.08 -6.56
N GLY A 135 7.21 -25.38 -6.31
CA GLY A 135 6.29 -25.86 -5.27
C GLY A 135 4.84 -25.41 -5.45
N GLY A 136 4.37 -25.23 -6.69
CA GLY A 136 3.04 -24.72 -7.00
C GLY A 136 2.90 -23.20 -6.94
N MET A 137 4.00 -22.49 -6.61
CA MET A 137 4.07 -21.04 -6.59
C MET A 137 4.72 -20.52 -7.87
N PHE A 138 4.02 -19.69 -8.61
CA PHE A 138 4.52 -18.91 -9.73
C PHE A 138 4.45 -17.43 -9.40
N LEU A 139 5.57 -16.73 -9.50
CA LEU A 139 5.67 -15.28 -9.33
C LEU A 139 6.38 -14.68 -10.53
N ASN A 140 5.82 -13.62 -11.08
CA ASN A 140 6.45 -12.82 -12.12
C ASN A 140 6.62 -11.38 -11.62
N LYS A 141 7.85 -10.93 -11.43
CA LYS A 141 8.18 -9.62 -10.87
C LYS A 141 7.76 -8.48 -11.79
N ASN A 142 7.80 -8.70 -13.09
CA ASN A 142 7.50 -7.67 -14.08
C ASN A 142 5.98 -7.44 -14.25
N SER A 143 5.18 -8.51 -14.21
CA SER A 143 3.72 -8.42 -14.29
C SER A 143 3.04 -8.39 -12.93
N HIS A 144 3.78 -8.57 -11.83
CA HIS A 144 3.26 -8.79 -10.47
C HIS A 144 2.21 -9.90 -10.38
N GLU A 145 2.33 -10.83 -11.26
CA GLU A 145 1.48 -12.00 -11.29
C GLU A 145 1.90 -12.99 -10.19
N CYS A 146 0.94 -13.42 -9.42
CA CYS A 146 1.10 -14.43 -8.40
C CYS A 146 0.06 -15.53 -8.64
N VAL A 147 0.53 -16.76 -8.90
CA VAL A 147 -0.32 -17.95 -8.99
C VAL A 147 0.16 -18.95 -7.95
N TYR A 148 -0.76 -19.48 -7.16
CA TYR A 148 -0.46 -20.52 -6.18
C TYR A 148 -1.45 -21.67 -6.33
N ASN A 149 -0.94 -22.88 -6.56
CA ASN A 149 -1.74 -24.08 -6.83
C ASN A 149 -2.82 -23.86 -7.90
N GLU A 150 -2.42 -23.28 -9.04
CA GLU A 150 -3.29 -22.96 -10.21
C GLU A 150 -4.29 -21.82 -9.96
N VAL A 151 -4.30 -21.20 -8.77
CA VAL A 151 -5.18 -20.07 -8.44
C VAL A 151 -4.40 -18.76 -8.51
N SER A 152 -4.92 -17.81 -9.29
CA SER A 152 -4.37 -16.46 -9.35
C SER A 152 -4.69 -15.71 -8.07
N LEU A 153 -3.66 -15.18 -7.39
CA LEU A 153 -3.79 -14.41 -6.16
C LEU A 153 -3.63 -12.91 -6.43
N THR A 154 -4.58 -12.13 -5.95
CA THR A 154 -4.50 -10.66 -6.02
C THR A 154 -3.76 -10.14 -4.79
N LEU A 155 -2.53 -9.67 -4.99
CA LEU A 155 -1.67 -9.12 -3.94
C LEU A 155 -1.56 -7.60 -4.09
N THR A 156 -1.41 -6.89 -2.95
CA THR A 156 -0.96 -5.50 -2.98
C THR A 156 0.54 -5.45 -3.35
N PRO A 157 1.06 -4.30 -3.81
CA PRO A 157 2.49 -4.18 -4.14
C PRO A 157 3.41 -4.62 -3.00
N ILE A 158 3.11 -4.20 -1.76
CA ILE A 158 3.89 -4.58 -0.58
C ILE A 158 3.81 -6.09 -0.30
N GLU A 159 2.64 -6.68 -0.40
CA GLU A 159 2.47 -8.13 -0.20
C GLU A 159 3.27 -8.91 -1.24
N PHE A 160 3.27 -8.46 -2.49
CA PHE A 160 4.05 -9.09 -3.55
C PHE A 160 5.55 -8.96 -3.29
N ASP A 161 6.06 -7.77 -2.95
CA ASP A 161 7.48 -7.53 -2.66
C ASP A 161 7.96 -8.39 -1.47
N ILE A 162 7.14 -8.51 -0.42
CA ILE A 162 7.44 -9.40 0.71
C ILE A 162 7.52 -10.85 0.24
N LEU A 163 6.51 -11.32 -0.49
CA LEU A 163 6.47 -12.71 -0.96
C LEU A 163 7.63 -13.01 -1.91
N TRP A 164 7.93 -12.09 -2.83
CA TRP A 164 9.08 -12.18 -3.73
C TRP A 164 10.39 -12.34 -2.95
N LEU A 165 10.65 -11.44 -2.00
CA LEU A 165 11.87 -11.45 -1.19
C LEU A 165 12.04 -12.75 -0.40
N LEU A 166 10.94 -13.28 0.15
CA LEU A 166 10.95 -14.55 0.87
C LEU A 166 11.24 -15.72 -0.06
N CYS A 167 10.64 -15.75 -1.25
CA CYS A 167 10.85 -16.80 -2.26
C CYS A 167 12.27 -16.76 -2.84
N GLU A 168 12.82 -15.59 -3.10
CA GLU A 168 14.20 -15.40 -3.57
C GLU A 168 15.23 -15.89 -2.53
N ASN A 169 14.91 -15.75 -1.26
CA ASN A 169 15.77 -16.18 -0.15
C ASN A 169 15.30 -17.47 0.53
N ARG A 170 14.64 -18.35 -0.21
CA ARG A 170 14.16 -19.63 0.33
C ARG A 170 15.26 -20.42 1.04
N GLY A 171 14.93 -21.03 2.16
CA GLY A 171 15.88 -21.76 2.99
C GLY A 171 16.75 -20.91 3.90
N LYS A 172 16.62 -19.57 3.85
CA LYS A 172 17.28 -18.64 4.77
C LYS A 172 16.27 -18.00 5.70
N VAL A 173 16.72 -17.70 6.91
CA VAL A 173 15.92 -16.90 7.86
C VAL A 173 16.17 -15.42 7.54
N ILE A 174 15.09 -14.68 7.30
CA ILE A 174 15.12 -13.23 7.12
C ILE A 174 14.48 -12.60 8.35
N SER A 175 15.18 -11.66 9.00
CA SER A 175 14.64 -10.94 10.14
C SER A 175 13.56 -9.93 9.70
N SER A 176 12.65 -9.56 10.61
CA SER A 176 11.67 -8.49 10.34
C SER A 176 12.33 -7.16 10.00
N GLU A 177 13.50 -6.87 10.59
CA GLU A 177 14.31 -5.70 10.28
C GLU A 177 14.81 -5.73 8.84
N GLU A 178 15.46 -6.81 8.44
CA GLU A 178 15.96 -6.98 7.08
C GLU A 178 14.84 -6.94 6.04
N LEU A 179 13.70 -7.57 6.34
CA LEU A 179 12.55 -7.57 5.47
C LEU A 179 11.95 -6.18 5.31
N PHE A 180 11.82 -5.44 6.42
CA PHE A 180 11.32 -4.06 6.39
C PHE A 180 12.26 -3.15 5.57
N GLU A 181 13.56 -3.16 5.87
CA GLU A 181 14.52 -2.30 5.18
C GLU A 181 14.59 -2.55 3.68
N LYS A 182 14.51 -3.82 3.26
CA LYS A 182 14.53 -4.18 1.84
C LYS A 182 13.24 -3.84 1.11
N VAL A 183 12.07 -4.03 1.74
CA VAL A 183 10.77 -3.81 1.11
C VAL A 183 10.38 -2.33 1.15
N TRP A 184 10.55 -1.64 2.27
CA TRP A 184 10.20 -0.21 2.38
C TRP A 184 11.32 0.72 1.94
N ASN A 185 12.56 0.23 1.87
CA ASN A 185 13.77 1.02 1.60
C ASN A 185 13.96 2.15 2.63
N GLU A 186 13.63 1.87 3.88
CA GLU A 186 13.71 2.76 5.03
C GLU A 186 14.39 2.06 6.20
N LYS A 187 14.99 2.85 7.11
CA LYS A 187 15.56 2.28 8.33
C LYS A 187 14.47 1.71 9.22
N TYR A 188 14.76 0.57 9.82
CA TYR A 188 13.88 -0.09 10.75
C TYR A 188 13.76 0.68 12.07
N TYR A 189 12.52 0.86 12.54
CA TYR A 189 12.20 1.44 13.85
C TYR A 189 11.42 0.43 14.69
N LYS A 190 11.46 0.57 16.01
CA LYS A 190 10.78 -0.37 16.94
C LYS A 190 9.32 -0.70 16.60
N ASN A 191 8.62 0.19 15.91
CA ASN A 191 7.22 0.00 15.52
C ASN A 191 7.05 -0.65 14.14
N SER A 192 8.11 -0.78 13.34
CA SER A 192 8.06 -1.36 12.00
C SER A 192 7.81 -2.87 12.01
N ASN A 193 8.10 -3.55 13.13
CA ASN A 193 7.84 -4.98 13.26
C ASN A 193 6.35 -5.32 13.09
N ASN A 194 5.45 -4.50 13.62
CA ASN A 194 4.02 -4.74 13.50
C ASN A 194 3.55 -4.60 12.05
N THR A 195 4.10 -3.63 11.29
CA THR A 195 3.83 -3.43 9.87
C THR A 195 4.16 -4.69 9.08
N VAL A 196 5.37 -5.23 9.26
CA VAL A 196 5.81 -6.47 8.60
C VAL A 196 4.88 -7.64 8.96
N MET A 197 4.61 -7.84 10.26
CA MET A 197 3.84 -8.99 10.74
C MET A 197 2.40 -9.00 10.21
N VAL A 198 1.82 -7.84 9.98
CA VAL A 198 0.46 -7.75 9.43
C VAL A 198 0.42 -8.15 7.97
N HIS A 199 1.33 -7.66 7.14
CA HIS A 199 1.42 -8.09 5.73
C HIS A 199 1.74 -9.60 5.62
N ILE A 200 2.59 -10.13 6.49
CA ILE A 200 2.84 -11.58 6.58
C ILE A 200 1.54 -12.35 6.94
N ARG A 201 0.73 -11.80 7.84
CA ARG A 201 -0.56 -12.41 8.18
C ARG A 201 -1.50 -12.42 6.97
N HIS A 202 -1.67 -11.31 6.26
CA HIS A 202 -2.51 -11.24 5.06
C HIS A 202 -2.03 -12.20 3.97
N LEU A 203 -0.72 -12.28 3.75
CA LEU A 203 -0.16 -13.25 2.82
C LEU A 203 -0.51 -14.68 3.23
N ARG A 204 -0.38 -15.04 4.52
CA ARG A 204 -0.77 -16.36 5.01
C ARG A 204 -2.26 -16.64 4.80
N GLU A 205 -3.13 -15.66 5.08
CA GLU A 205 -4.58 -15.79 4.86
C GLU A 205 -4.88 -16.03 3.37
N LYS A 206 -4.28 -15.26 2.45
CA LYS A 206 -4.45 -15.42 1.00
C LYS A 206 -3.90 -16.75 0.47
N LEU A 207 -2.76 -17.21 0.98
CA LEU A 207 -2.13 -18.48 0.60
C LEU A 207 -2.83 -19.70 1.23
N SER A 208 -3.59 -19.52 2.31
CA SER A 208 -4.30 -20.59 3.02
C SER A 208 -5.79 -20.63 2.69
N ALA A 209 -6.31 -19.68 1.89
CA ALA A 209 -7.71 -19.69 1.49
C ALA A 209 -8.00 -20.96 0.68
N PRO A 210 -9.00 -21.75 1.03
CA PRO A 210 -9.38 -22.89 0.22
C PRO A 210 -9.87 -22.41 -1.13
N THR A 211 -9.36 -23.01 -2.18
CA THR A 211 -9.82 -22.88 -3.57
C THR A 211 -11.21 -23.45 -3.76
#